data_33d2ca7c9b3613f99b16a50996e70be8
#
_entry.id   33d2ca7c9b3613f99b16a50996e70be8
#
_cell.length_a   1.000
_cell.length_b   1.000
_cell.length_c   1.000
_cell.angle_alpha   90.00
_cell.angle_beta   90.00
_cell.angle_gamma   90.00
#
_symmetry.space_group_name_H-M   'P 1'
#
loop_
_entity.id
_entity.type
_entity.pdbx_description
1 polymer ?
#
loop_
_entity_poly.entity_id
_entity_poly.type
_entity_poly.pdbx_seq_one_letter_code
_entity_poly.pdbx_strand_id
1 'polypeptide(L)'
;SVLKSMELDKDNQYLEHNKQILNVLANGYYNHYVSYLDTNNYVKAVDFYQEFKALKKVTDQSVDFNQYEIQHCIMLAQIYKQLYHNDENAIHFIQKAIDSYQCVLALDENNYSANKNLGILYHNLGVETIMKELPVDADLEVVIVMEEKAVNYFTKSLPYLKKVYKMEPTDEAIVHGIAAVYYSLNDTEQHIKYYNLYRDLKNSNSNND
;
A
#
# COMPACT_ATOMS: atom_id res chain seq x y z
N SER A 1 5.23 34.76 14.78
CA SER A 1 5.58 33.36 14.52
C SER A 1 7.06 33.27 14.15
N VAL A 2 7.68 32.11 14.32
CA VAL A 2 9.13 31.89 14.00
C VAL A 2 9.39 32.14 12.51
N LEU A 3 8.47 31.75 11.61
CA LEU A 3 8.58 32.04 10.16
C LEU A 3 8.67 33.56 9.89
N LYS A 4 7.84 34.35 10.58
CA LYS A 4 7.89 35.82 10.45
C LYS A 4 9.19 36.40 11.02
N SER A 5 9.74 35.79 12.07
CA SER A 5 11.07 36.17 12.62
C SER A 5 12.17 35.93 11.59
N MET A 6 12.11 34.81 10.83
CA MET A 6 13.10 34.53 9.77
C MET A 6 13.01 35.50 8.59
N GLU A 7 11.79 35.93 8.20
CA GLU A 7 11.59 36.95 7.16
C GLU A 7 12.18 38.31 7.55
N LEU A 8 12.19 38.64 8.84
CA LEU A 8 12.69 39.90 9.37
C LEU A 8 14.19 39.89 9.68
N ASP A 9 14.80 38.70 9.78
CA ASP A 9 16.23 38.50 10.11
C ASP A 9 17.09 38.64 8.82
N LYS A 10 17.16 39.85 8.30
CA LYS A 10 17.89 40.18 7.05
C LYS A 10 19.38 39.85 7.10
N ASP A 11 19.97 39.89 8.28
CA ASP A 11 21.39 39.64 8.48
C ASP A 11 21.69 38.19 8.89
N ASN A 12 20.67 37.33 8.91
CA ASN A 12 20.74 35.92 9.34
C ASN A 12 21.29 35.71 10.74
N GLN A 13 21.21 36.71 11.62
CA GLN A 13 21.76 36.68 12.97
C GLN A 13 21.13 35.57 13.84
N TYR A 14 19.85 35.31 13.64
CA TYR A 14 19.08 34.30 14.39
C TYR A 14 18.71 33.07 13.57
N LEU A 15 19.24 32.95 12.36
CA LEU A 15 18.84 31.91 11.39
C LEU A 15 18.97 30.50 12.00
N GLU A 16 20.09 30.17 12.57
CA GLU A 16 20.33 28.84 13.13
C GLU A 16 19.44 28.56 14.35
N HIS A 17 19.22 29.55 15.21
CA HIS A 17 18.31 29.44 16.36
C HIS A 17 16.86 29.22 15.88
N ASN A 18 16.41 29.99 14.91
CA ASN A 18 15.08 29.83 14.30
C ASN A 18 14.91 28.47 13.63
N LYS A 19 15.91 27.95 12.92
CA LYS A 19 15.91 26.62 12.33
C LYS A 19 15.80 25.51 13.39
N GLN A 20 16.50 25.65 14.52
CA GLN A 20 16.40 24.71 15.64
C GLN A 20 14.96 24.65 16.17
N ILE A 21 14.32 25.79 16.40
CA ILE A 21 12.93 25.85 16.88
C ILE A 21 12.00 25.19 15.87
N LEU A 22 12.15 25.49 14.58
CA LEU A 22 11.32 24.87 13.53
C LEU A 22 11.54 23.37 13.42
N ASN A 23 12.75 22.87 13.62
CA ASN A 23 13.03 21.44 13.68
C ASN A 23 12.32 20.76 14.86
N VAL A 24 12.31 21.39 16.05
CA VAL A 24 11.58 20.88 17.22
C VAL A 24 10.08 20.83 16.91
N LEU A 25 9.52 21.86 16.27
CA LEU A 25 8.13 21.89 15.84
C LEU A 25 7.83 20.82 14.80
N ALA A 26 8.69 20.65 13.77
CA ALA A 26 8.55 19.62 12.76
C ALA A 26 8.51 18.22 13.40
N ASN A 27 9.41 17.93 14.33
CA ASN A 27 9.41 16.66 15.06
C ASN A 27 8.14 16.49 15.90
N GLY A 28 7.61 17.56 16.50
CA GLY A 28 6.31 17.54 17.18
C GLY A 28 5.16 17.16 16.25
N TYR A 29 5.09 17.74 15.06
CA TYR A 29 4.10 17.38 14.05
C TYR A 29 4.26 15.94 13.56
N TYR A 30 5.48 15.46 13.37
CA TYR A 30 5.73 14.07 13.02
C TYR A 30 5.27 13.09 14.11
N ASN A 31 5.51 13.41 15.37
CA ASN A 31 5.03 12.61 16.50
C ASN A 31 3.49 12.58 16.55
N HIS A 32 2.84 13.72 16.33
CA HIS A 32 1.38 13.77 16.21
C HIS A 32 0.88 12.96 15.01
N TYR A 33 1.52 13.11 13.84
CA TYR A 33 1.21 12.27 12.67
C TYR A 33 1.19 10.78 13.04
N VAL A 34 2.27 10.27 13.64
CA VAL A 34 2.36 8.85 14.02
C VAL A 34 1.29 8.47 15.04
N SER A 35 0.99 9.31 16.01
CA SER A 35 0.00 9.03 17.08
C SER A 35 -1.45 9.03 16.59
N TYR A 36 -1.74 9.67 15.44
CA TYR A 36 -3.08 9.74 14.83
C TYR A 36 -3.25 8.79 13.63
N LEU A 37 -2.29 7.89 13.37
CA LEU A 37 -2.36 6.90 12.29
C LEU A 37 -3.28 5.73 12.65
N ASP A 38 -4.58 5.99 12.68
CA ASP A 38 -5.64 5.01 12.89
C ASP A 38 -6.86 5.32 12.00
N THR A 39 -7.82 4.40 11.97
CA THR A 39 -9.03 4.53 11.13
C THR A 39 -9.93 5.70 11.47
N ASN A 40 -9.90 6.22 12.70
CA ASN A 40 -10.76 7.32 13.15
C ASN A 40 -10.12 8.69 12.94
N ASN A 41 -8.78 8.74 12.94
CA ASN A 41 -8.03 9.99 13.00
C ASN A 41 -7.11 10.25 11.80
N TYR A 42 -7.05 9.33 10.82
CA TYR A 42 -6.11 9.42 9.69
C TYR A 42 -6.17 10.75 8.93
N VAL A 43 -7.33 11.41 8.88
CA VAL A 43 -7.45 12.73 8.23
C VAL A 43 -6.56 13.75 8.95
N LYS A 44 -6.62 13.79 10.29
CA LYS A 44 -5.74 14.66 11.10
C LYS A 44 -4.26 14.25 10.97
N ALA A 45 -4.00 12.94 10.87
CA ALA A 45 -2.64 12.46 10.63
C ALA A 45 -2.07 13.01 9.31
N VAL A 46 -2.86 13.00 8.23
CA VAL A 46 -2.45 13.59 6.94
C VAL A 46 -2.14 15.08 7.10
N ASP A 47 -2.97 15.85 7.81
CA ASP A 47 -2.72 17.28 8.05
C ASP A 47 -1.40 17.50 8.81
N PHE A 48 -1.16 16.72 9.88
CA PHE A 48 0.11 16.80 10.63
C PHE A 48 1.32 16.42 9.77
N TYR A 49 1.18 15.46 8.87
CA TYR A 49 2.24 15.09 7.93
C TYR A 49 2.58 16.24 6.96
N GLN A 50 1.58 16.97 6.45
CA GLN A 50 1.81 18.11 5.57
C GLN A 50 2.53 19.25 6.32
N GLU A 51 2.13 19.54 7.56
CA GLU A 51 2.80 20.53 8.41
C GLU A 51 4.28 20.13 8.70
N PHE A 52 4.51 18.85 9.02
CA PHE A 52 5.87 18.32 9.16
C PHE A 52 6.71 18.59 7.91
N LYS A 53 6.20 18.22 6.73
CA LYS A 53 6.92 18.42 5.46
C LYS A 53 7.21 19.89 5.18
N ALA A 54 6.23 20.76 5.40
CA ALA A 54 6.38 22.20 5.17
C ALA A 54 7.49 22.79 6.05
N LEU A 55 7.52 22.47 7.33
CA LEU A 55 8.53 22.94 8.27
C LEU A 55 9.92 22.34 7.96
N LYS A 56 9.96 21.05 7.63
CA LYS A 56 11.21 20.35 7.33
C LYS A 56 11.90 20.93 6.09
N LYS A 57 11.16 21.29 5.05
CA LYS A 57 11.69 21.97 3.87
C LYS A 57 12.31 23.34 4.16
N VAL A 58 11.77 24.05 5.15
CA VAL A 58 12.33 25.37 5.56
C VAL A 58 13.62 25.17 6.31
N THR A 59 13.73 24.15 7.15
CA THR A 59 14.92 23.92 7.99
C THR A 59 16.05 23.22 7.26
N ASP A 60 15.71 22.35 6.30
CA ASP A 60 16.65 21.57 5.50
C ASP A 60 16.12 21.44 4.06
N GLN A 61 16.67 22.26 3.17
CA GLN A 61 16.29 22.26 1.76
C GLN A 61 16.80 21.02 1.00
N SER A 62 17.76 20.29 1.56
CA SER A 62 18.35 19.08 0.97
C SER A 62 17.66 17.79 1.40
N VAL A 63 16.63 17.85 2.26
CA VAL A 63 15.96 16.67 2.77
C VAL A 63 15.31 15.87 1.65
N ASP A 64 15.65 14.58 1.57
CA ASP A 64 14.96 13.63 0.71
C ASP A 64 13.73 13.08 1.45
N PHE A 65 12.55 13.37 0.92
CA PHE A 65 11.29 12.91 1.47
C PHE A 65 10.86 11.52 0.99
N ASN A 66 11.57 10.90 0.05
CA ASN A 66 11.13 9.65 -0.57
C ASN A 66 10.79 8.57 0.47
N GLN A 67 11.66 8.38 1.48
CA GLN A 67 11.41 7.38 2.52
C GLN A 67 10.19 7.73 3.40
N TYR A 68 10.01 9.00 3.73
CA TYR A 68 8.83 9.46 4.48
C TYR A 68 7.53 9.26 3.66
N GLU A 69 7.55 9.57 2.37
CA GLU A 69 6.41 9.38 1.47
C GLU A 69 6.08 7.90 1.30
N ILE A 70 7.08 7.03 1.11
CA ILE A 70 6.88 5.58 1.03
C ILE A 70 6.18 5.07 2.29
N GLN A 71 6.69 5.42 3.47
CA GLN A 71 6.08 5.01 4.74
C GLN A 71 4.66 5.59 4.90
N HIS A 72 4.46 6.86 4.60
CA HIS A 72 3.16 7.51 4.66
C HIS A 72 2.13 6.80 3.76
N CYS A 73 2.47 6.56 2.49
CA CYS A 73 1.59 5.88 1.54
C CYS A 73 1.29 4.43 1.96
N ILE A 74 2.27 3.68 2.50
CA ILE A 74 2.04 2.32 3.03
C ILE A 74 1.04 2.35 4.19
N MET A 75 1.22 3.26 5.16
CA MET A 75 0.35 3.36 6.33
C MET A 75 -1.08 3.75 5.92
N LEU A 76 -1.23 4.71 5.02
CA LEU A 76 -2.55 5.09 4.49
C LEU A 76 -3.22 3.93 3.76
N ALA A 77 -2.49 3.18 2.93
CA ALA A 77 -3.04 2.01 2.24
C ALA A 77 -3.60 0.97 3.23
N GLN A 78 -2.90 0.73 4.34
CA GLN A 78 -3.35 -0.19 5.40
C GLN A 78 -4.62 0.33 6.09
N ILE A 79 -4.67 1.63 6.43
CA ILE A 79 -5.84 2.27 7.03
C ILE A 79 -7.05 2.18 6.09
N TYR A 80 -6.89 2.49 4.81
CA TYR A 80 -7.97 2.42 3.83
C TYR A 80 -8.48 0.99 3.62
N LYS A 81 -7.59 -0.01 3.61
CA LYS A 81 -8.01 -1.43 3.60
C LYS A 81 -8.84 -1.77 4.84
N GLN A 82 -8.43 -1.33 6.02
CA GLN A 82 -9.16 -1.59 7.25
C GLN A 82 -10.52 -0.89 7.26
N LEU A 83 -10.62 0.36 6.76
CA LEU A 83 -11.88 1.08 6.62
C LEU A 83 -12.85 0.35 5.68
N TYR A 84 -12.37 -0.18 4.58
CA TYR A 84 -13.16 -1.01 3.68
C TYR A 84 -13.65 -2.30 4.34
N HIS A 85 -12.79 -2.99 5.09
CA HIS A 85 -13.22 -4.21 5.82
C HIS A 85 -14.26 -3.93 6.89
N ASN A 86 -14.25 -2.75 7.50
CA ASN A 86 -15.22 -2.37 8.52
C ASN A 86 -16.58 -1.97 7.92
N ASP A 87 -16.61 -1.49 6.68
CA ASP A 87 -17.81 -1.13 5.94
C ASP A 87 -17.63 -1.44 4.45
N GLU A 88 -18.15 -2.58 4.00
CA GLU A 88 -18.05 -3.04 2.61
C GLU A 88 -18.76 -2.09 1.62
N ASN A 89 -19.68 -1.23 2.08
CA ASN A 89 -20.28 -0.19 1.23
C ASN A 89 -19.32 0.98 0.95
N ALA A 90 -18.25 1.06 1.72
CA ALA A 90 -17.23 2.11 1.56
C ALA A 90 -16.20 1.78 0.47
N ILE A 91 -16.67 1.32 -0.70
CA ILE A 91 -15.83 0.84 -1.84
C ILE A 91 -14.79 1.87 -2.29
N HIS A 92 -15.03 3.16 -2.07
CA HIS A 92 -14.08 4.21 -2.38
C HIS A 92 -12.75 4.09 -1.61
N PHE A 93 -12.74 3.41 -0.45
CA PHE A 93 -11.50 3.18 0.30
C PHE A 93 -10.59 2.15 -0.37
N ILE A 94 -11.14 1.20 -1.13
CA ILE A 94 -10.32 0.28 -1.92
C ILE A 94 -9.52 1.05 -2.98
N GLN A 95 -10.15 1.99 -3.70
CA GLN A 95 -9.43 2.79 -4.67
C GLN A 95 -8.33 3.63 -4.00
N LYS A 96 -8.62 4.24 -2.84
CA LYS A 96 -7.61 4.97 -2.06
C LYS A 96 -6.44 4.08 -1.61
N ALA A 97 -6.71 2.82 -1.23
CA ALA A 97 -5.65 1.87 -0.89
C ALA A 97 -4.78 1.52 -2.10
N ILE A 98 -5.39 1.29 -3.28
CA ILE A 98 -4.68 1.05 -4.54
C ILE A 98 -3.80 2.25 -4.89
N ASP A 99 -4.36 3.47 -4.88
CA ASP A 99 -3.64 4.69 -5.20
C ASP A 99 -2.45 4.92 -4.25
N SER A 100 -2.63 4.58 -2.97
CA SER A 100 -1.56 4.69 -1.97
C SER A 100 -0.42 3.69 -2.23
N TYR A 101 -0.72 2.42 -2.59
CA TYR A 101 0.34 1.49 -2.98
C TYR A 101 1.00 1.89 -4.30
N GLN A 102 0.24 2.44 -5.27
CA GLN A 102 0.81 2.96 -6.50
C GLN A 102 1.72 4.17 -6.25
N CYS A 103 1.40 5.03 -5.27
CA CYS A 103 2.29 6.09 -4.82
C CYS A 103 3.64 5.54 -4.37
N VAL A 104 3.66 4.46 -3.58
CA VAL A 104 4.91 3.78 -3.18
C VAL A 104 5.68 3.29 -4.40
N LEU A 105 5.00 2.62 -5.34
CA LEU A 105 5.64 2.04 -6.53
C LEU A 105 6.15 3.09 -7.52
N ALA A 106 5.61 4.31 -7.49
CA ALA A 106 6.13 5.44 -8.26
C ALA A 106 7.48 5.96 -7.71
N LEU A 107 7.72 5.80 -6.40
CA LEU A 107 8.96 6.20 -5.72
C LEU A 107 9.99 5.05 -5.68
N ASP A 108 9.51 3.83 -5.50
CA ASP A 108 10.30 2.60 -5.43
C ASP A 108 9.52 1.46 -6.13
N GLU A 109 9.74 1.29 -7.42
CA GLU A 109 9.02 0.29 -8.21
C GLU A 109 9.27 -1.16 -7.73
N ASN A 110 10.37 -1.39 -7.02
CA ASN A 110 10.75 -2.69 -6.46
C ASN A 110 10.37 -2.84 -4.98
N ASN A 111 9.55 -1.94 -4.45
CA ASN A 111 9.11 -2.07 -3.06
C ASN A 111 8.37 -3.39 -2.84
N TYR A 112 8.96 -4.26 -2.03
CA TYR A 112 8.42 -5.60 -1.75
C TYR A 112 7.02 -5.53 -1.16
N SER A 113 6.84 -4.72 -0.11
CA SER A 113 5.57 -4.59 0.61
C SER A 113 4.44 -4.08 -0.29
N ALA A 114 4.70 -3.05 -1.08
CA ALA A 114 3.70 -2.47 -1.97
C ALA A 114 3.30 -3.44 -3.09
N ASN A 115 4.27 -4.11 -3.75
CA ASN A 115 3.97 -5.13 -4.76
C ASN A 115 3.19 -6.31 -4.15
N LYS A 116 3.62 -6.84 -2.99
CA LYS A 116 2.94 -7.94 -2.29
C LYS A 116 1.49 -7.57 -1.96
N ASN A 117 1.29 -6.45 -1.29
CA ASN A 117 -0.04 -6.04 -0.84
C ASN A 117 -0.97 -5.69 -2.00
N LEU A 118 -0.47 -5.02 -3.04
CA LEU A 118 -1.28 -4.66 -4.21
C LEU A 118 -1.66 -5.90 -5.02
N GLY A 119 -0.75 -6.87 -5.18
CA GLY A 119 -1.03 -8.14 -5.81
C GLY A 119 -2.11 -8.93 -5.07
N ILE A 120 -1.99 -9.07 -3.75
CA ILE A 120 -2.99 -9.73 -2.90
C ILE A 120 -4.34 -8.98 -2.95
N LEU A 121 -4.32 -7.64 -2.90
CA LEU A 121 -5.53 -6.82 -2.95
C LEU A 121 -6.31 -7.06 -4.24
N TYR A 122 -5.66 -7.03 -5.39
CA TYR A 122 -6.32 -7.31 -6.67
C TYR A 122 -6.86 -8.74 -6.74
N HIS A 123 -6.11 -9.74 -6.24
CA HIS A 123 -6.63 -11.11 -6.18
C HIS A 123 -7.90 -11.20 -5.33
N ASN A 124 -7.90 -10.61 -4.14
CA ASN A 124 -9.05 -10.62 -3.25
C ASN A 124 -10.28 -9.93 -3.86
N LEU A 125 -10.08 -8.80 -4.55
CA LEU A 125 -11.18 -8.12 -5.27
C LEU A 125 -11.79 -9.01 -6.37
N GLY A 126 -10.98 -9.80 -7.06
CA GLY A 126 -11.50 -10.79 -8.02
C GLY A 126 -12.34 -11.88 -7.35
N VAL A 127 -11.85 -12.41 -6.22
CA VAL A 127 -12.59 -13.40 -5.42
C VAL A 127 -13.90 -12.80 -4.87
N GLU A 128 -13.84 -11.60 -4.29
CA GLU A 128 -15.05 -10.92 -3.76
C GLU A 128 -16.09 -10.67 -4.84
N THR A 129 -15.68 -10.28 -6.04
CA THR A 129 -16.60 -10.08 -7.18
C THR A 129 -17.40 -11.35 -7.48
N ILE A 130 -16.79 -12.53 -7.44
CA ILE A 130 -17.49 -13.80 -7.71
C ILE A 130 -18.25 -14.28 -6.46
N MET A 131 -17.67 -14.18 -5.27
CA MET A 131 -18.21 -14.83 -4.08
C MET A 131 -19.24 -14.01 -3.33
N LYS A 132 -19.20 -12.68 -3.45
CA LYS A 132 -20.05 -11.77 -2.68
C LYS A 132 -20.94 -10.88 -3.55
N GLU A 133 -20.42 -10.38 -4.68
CA GLU A 133 -21.15 -9.44 -5.52
C GLU A 133 -22.06 -10.13 -6.54
N LEU A 134 -21.75 -11.38 -6.95
CA LEU A 134 -22.57 -12.11 -7.90
C LEU A 134 -23.84 -12.65 -7.23
N PRO A 135 -25.06 -12.21 -7.64
CA PRO A 135 -26.30 -12.73 -7.07
C PRO A 135 -26.49 -14.22 -7.38
N VAL A 136 -27.10 -14.97 -6.44
CA VAL A 136 -27.31 -16.42 -6.58
C VAL A 136 -28.26 -16.76 -7.73
N ASP A 137 -29.18 -15.84 -8.05
CA ASP A 137 -30.19 -15.97 -9.13
C ASP A 137 -29.88 -15.06 -10.33
N ALA A 138 -28.60 -14.68 -10.49
CA ALA A 138 -28.16 -13.84 -11.61
C ALA A 138 -28.46 -14.48 -12.95
N ASP A 139 -28.93 -13.69 -13.89
CA ASP A 139 -29.02 -14.12 -15.28
C ASP A 139 -27.61 -14.26 -15.93
N LEU A 140 -27.56 -14.92 -17.08
CA LEU A 140 -26.31 -15.23 -17.78
C LEU A 140 -25.51 -13.94 -18.13
N GLU A 141 -26.19 -12.86 -18.45
CA GLU A 141 -25.53 -11.59 -18.82
C GLU A 141 -24.80 -10.99 -17.62
N VAL A 142 -25.42 -10.98 -16.43
CA VAL A 142 -24.81 -10.54 -15.18
C VAL A 142 -23.62 -11.43 -14.81
N VAL A 143 -23.76 -12.75 -14.94
CA VAL A 143 -22.66 -13.71 -14.69
C VAL A 143 -21.45 -13.37 -15.56
N ILE A 144 -21.63 -13.19 -16.87
CA ILE A 144 -20.54 -12.87 -17.80
C ILE A 144 -19.84 -11.56 -17.40
N VAL A 145 -20.60 -10.51 -17.10
CA VAL A 145 -20.03 -9.21 -16.70
C VAL A 145 -19.21 -9.31 -15.40
N MET A 146 -19.71 -10.07 -14.42
CA MET A 146 -19.00 -10.26 -13.14
C MET A 146 -17.74 -11.14 -13.30
N GLU A 147 -17.81 -12.18 -14.13
CA GLU A 147 -16.63 -12.98 -14.47
C GLU A 147 -15.55 -12.15 -15.19
N GLU A 148 -15.92 -11.33 -16.17
CA GLU A 148 -14.99 -10.42 -16.85
C GLU A 148 -14.35 -9.43 -15.87
N LYS A 149 -15.13 -8.87 -14.94
CA LYS A 149 -14.64 -7.98 -13.88
C LYS A 149 -13.63 -8.71 -13.00
N ALA A 150 -13.93 -9.93 -12.56
CA ALA A 150 -13.04 -10.74 -11.73
C ALA A 150 -11.74 -11.11 -12.46
N VAL A 151 -11.83 -11.56 -13.72
CA VAL A 151 -10.67 -11.86 -14.58
C VAL A 151 -9.77 -10.63 -14.74
N ASN A 152 -10.33 -9.43 -14.89
CA ASN A 152 -9.54 -8.20 -14.94
C ASN A 152 -8.76 -7.96 -13.63
N TYR A 153 -9.35 -8.22 -12.47
CA TYR A 153 -8.66 -8.12 -11.18
C TYR A 153 -7.55 -9.18 -11.05
N PHE A 154 -7.83 -10.45 -11.40
CA PHE A 154 -6.82 -11.51 -11.36
C PHE A 154 -5.65 -11.21 -12.29
N THR A 155 -5.93 -10.71 -13.50
CA THR A 155 -4.89 -10.28 -14.45
C THR A 155 -4.03 -9.15 -13.91
N LYS A 156 -4.62 -8.17 -13.21
CA LYS A 156 -3.89 -7.09 -12.56
C LYS A 156 -3.03 -7.55 -11.38
N SER A 157 -3.40 -8.64 -10.71
CA SER A 157 -2.66 -9.20 -9.57
C SER A 157 -1.30 -9.77 -9.99
N LEU A 158 -1.25 -10.51 -11.10
CA LEU A 158 -0.08 -11.31 -11.52
C LEU A 158 1.24 -10.53 -11.63
N PRO A 159 1.32 -9.36 -12.28
CA PRO A 159 2.60 -8.66 -12.44
C PRO A 159 3.22 -8.29 -11.09
N TYR A 160 2.43 -7.92 -10.11
CA TYR A 160 2.88 -7.56 -8.78
C TYR A 160 3.38 -8.79 -8.01
N LEU A 161 2.60 -9.87 -7.97
CA LEU A 161 3.02 -11.12 -7.30
C LEU A 161 4.27 -11.73 -7.96
N LYS A 162 4.36 -11.72 -9.29
CA LYS A 162 5.55 -12.19 -10.01
C LYS A 162 6.78 -11.34 -9.72
N LYS A 163 6.62 -10.04 -9.49
CA LYS A 163 7.72 -9.16 -9.12
C LYS A 163 8.24 -9.52 -7.72
N VAL A 164 7.34 -9.75 -6.77
CA VAL A 164 7.68 -10.24 -5.43
C VAL A 164 8.38 -11.60 -5.48
N TYR A 165 7.85 -12.54 -6.26
CA TYR A 165 8.45 -13.86 -6.46
C TYR A 165 9.89 -13.78 -7.00
N LYS A 166 10.19 -12.83 -7.88
CA LYS A 166 11.57 -12.63 -8.36
C LYS A 166 12.52 -12.14 -7.28
N MET A 167 12.03 -11.38 -6.31
CA MET A 167 12.82 -10.88 -5.18
C MET A 167 13.04 -11.96 -4.13
N GLU A 168 12.00 -12.75 -3.84
CA GLU A 168 11.98 -13.78 -2.81
C GLU A 168 11.27 -15.05 -3.33
N PRO A 169 11.98 -15.89 -4.09
CA PRO A 169 11.38 -17.09 -4.70
C PRO A 169 10.93 -18.16 -3.70
N THR A 170 11.34 -18.04 -2.44
CA THR A 170 11.04 -19.00 -1.37
C THR A 170 9.89 -18.55 -0.45
N ASP A 171 9.27 -17.39 -0.70
CA ASP A 171 8.05 -16.98 0.00
C ASP A 171 6.88 -17.89 -0.41
N GLU A 172 6.57 -18.87 0.46
CA GLU A 172 5.47 -19.83 0.24
C GLU A 172 4.13 -19.15 -0.05
N ALA A 173 3.83 -18.07 0.66
CA ALA A 173 2.57 -17.35 0.51
C ALA A 173 2.44 -16.71 -0.88
N ILE A 174 3.54 -16.19 -1.42
CA ILE A 174 3.57 -15.61 -2.76
C ILE A 174 3.46 -16.68 -3.84
N VAL A 175 4.19 -17.79 -3.70
CA VAL A 175 4.11 -18.91 -4.67
C VAL A 175 2.69 -19.48 -4.69
N HIS A 176 2.09 -19.68 -3.52
CA HIS A 176 0.69 -20.12 -3.40
C HIS A 176 -0.29 -19.09 -4.00
N GLY A 177 -0.07 -17.80 -3.74
CA GLY A 177 -0.88 -16.72 -4.30
C GLY A 177 -0.85 -16.68 -5.84
N ILE A 178 0.33 -16.88 -6.45
CA ILE A 178 0.45 -16.98 -7.91
C ILE A 178 -0.29 -18.20 -8.44
N ALA A 179 -0.18 -19.36 -7.76
CA ALA A 179 -0.92 -20.57 -8.14
C ALA A 179 -2.44 -20.33 -8.07
N ALA A 180 -2.93 -19.65 -7.03
CA ALA A 180 -4.36 -19.34 -6.88
C ALA A 180 -4.85 -18.39 -7.98
N VAL A 181 -4.07 -17.37 -8.36
CA VAL A 181 -4.43 -16.46 -9.47
C VAL A 181 -4.51 -17.23 -10.78
N TYR A 182 -3.56 -18.10 -11.09
CA TYR A 182 -3.63 -18.91 -12.31
C TYR A 182 -4.80 -19.89 -12.33
N TYR A 183 -5.15 -20.47 -11.16
CA TYR A 183 -6.37 -21.26 -11.02
C TYR A 183 -7.61 -20.42 -11.37
N SER A 184 -7.72 -19.21 -10.81
CA SER A 184 -8.84 -18.29 -11.08
C SER A 184 -8.90 -17.80 -12.54
N LEU A 185 -7.77 -17.79 -13.23
CA LEU A 185 -7.68 -17.47 -14.68
C LEU A 185 -7.87 -18.68 -15.58
N ASN A 186 -8.17 -19.86 -15.02
CA ASN A 186 -8.30 -21.11 -15.78
C ASN A 186 -7.02 -21.54 -16.53
N ASP A 187 -5.86 -21.02 -16.13
CA ASP A 187 -4.54 -21.42 -16.67
C ASP A 187 -4.01 -22.64 -15.91
N THR A 188 -4.50 -23.82 -16.29
CA THR A 188 -4.21 -25.08 -15.62
C THR A 188 -2.70 -25.40 -15.62
N GLU A 189 -1.98 -25.10 -16.70
CA GLU A 189 -0.55 -25.39 -16.82
C GLU A 189 0.25 -24.59 -15.78
N GLN A 190 0.06 -23.29 -15.74
CA GLN A 190 0.76 -22.43 -14.80
C GLN A 190 0.31 -22.68 -13.35
N HIS A 191 -0.98 -22.96 -13.14
CA HIS A 191 -1.48 -23.35 -11.83
C HIS A 191 -0.72 -24.57 -11.29
N ILE A 192 -0.66 -25.67 -12.04
CA ILE A 192 0.02 -26.91 -11.62
C ILE A 192 1.51 -26.63 -11.34
N LYS A 193 2.18 -25.86 -12.19
CA LYS A 193 3.59 -25.48 -12.02
C LYS A 193 3.83 -24.78 -10.68
N TYR A 194 3.10 -23.71 -10.38
CA TYR A 194 3.30 -22.94 -9.15
C TYR A 194 2.77 -23.65 -7.92
N TYR A 195 1.72 -24.46 -8.05
CA TYR A 195 1.20 -25.27 -6.95
C TYR A 195 2.19 -26.37 -6.52
N ASN A 196 2.83 -27.05 -7.47
CA ASN A 196 3.90 -28.01 -7.17
C ASN A 196 5.07 -27.34 -6.48
N LEU A 197 5.52 -26.19 -6.97
CA LEU A 197 6.57 -25.41 -6.33
C LEU A 197 6.22 -25.02 -4.89
N TYR A 198 5.00 -24.55 -4.66
CA TYR A 198 4.50 -24.27 -3.29
C TYR A 198 4.57 -25.49 -2.40
N ARG A 199 4.09 -26.64 -2.88
CA ARG A 199 4.11 -27.89 -2.11
C ARG A 199 5.54 -28.34 -1.77
N ASP A 200 6.47 -28.19 -2.67
CA ASP A 200 7.88 -28.56 -2.46
C ASP A 200 8.55 -27.64 -1.43
N LEU A 201 8.29 -26.31 -1.48
CA LEU A 201 8.75 -25.35 -0.47
C LEU A 201 8.20 -25.69 0.91
N LYS A 202 6.90 -25.94 1.00
CA LYS A 202 6.25 -26.30 2.26
C LYS A 202 6.82 -27.55 2.90
N ASN A 203 7.08 -28.61 2.10
CA ASN A 203 7.67 -29.85 2.59
C ASN A 203 9.12 -29.65 3.05
N SER A 204 9.89 -28.79 2.37
CA SER A 204 11.26 -28.49 2.74
C SER A 204 11.37 -27.74 4.07
N ASN A 205 10.45 -26.81 4.33
CA ASN A 205 10.41 -26.05 5.58
C ASN A 205 9.92 -26.90 6.76
N SER A 206 8.94 -27.80 6.53
CA SER A 206 8.45 -28.70 7.57
C SER A 206 9.47 -29.78 8.02
N ASN A 207 10.53 -30.02 7.26
CA ASN A 207 11.58 -30.96 7.62
C ASN A 207 12.77 -30.31 8.35
N ASN A 208 12.75 -28.97 8.50
CA ASN A 208 13.81 -28.21 9.18
C ASN A 208 13.39 -27.71 10.59
N ASP A 209 12.15 -27.94 10.97
CA ASP A 209 11.59 -27.72 12.33
C ASP A 209 11.54 -29.05 13.11
#